data_1e153e3b88c6f4322e637cd8a0f8a661
#
_entry.id   1e153e3b88c6f4322e637cd8a0f8a661
#
_cell.length_a   1.000
_cell.length_b   1.000
_cell.length_c   1.000
_cell.angle_alpha   90.00
_cell.angle_beta   90.00
_cell.angle_gamma   90.00
#
_symmetry.space_group_name_H-M   'P 1'
#
loop_
_entity.id
_entity.type
_entity.pdbx_description
1 polymer ?
#
loop_
_entity_poly.entity_id
_entity_poly.type
_entity_poly.pdbx_seq_one_letter_code
_entity_poly.pdbx_strand_id
1 'polypeptide(L)'
;MASFGVPSTSATTIEPQRPLAPATPDTGRDRAVKRWVVGCARKLHDLPLFFTGMVKAFRALQRLGINLTPNHFYWPVPDLAQLEKRRWPIYSTLPHSRFETNQQIDLAWELSSNYGRECCFPQDAQDGRYHYNNGYFEAVDAEIAYCMVRHFKPARILEVGTGYSTRVLAAALEKNRERDPLQAKLISIDPFPERFSGNGWVEQIPKAVQDVDIELFDCLQSGDILFIDSSHVVAVGSDVVRLYLQVLPRLKPGVVVHIHDIFLPSDYPRDAVLNRLWFWSEQYLLQAFLSFNREFEVLWGSSAMQIRCPWELERCFPQWRHSYRRMPESKRRFIPTLDGDHVWPSSFWMRRV
;
A
#
# COMPACT_ATOMS: atom_id res chain seq x y z
N MET A 1 -7.13 34.82 -39.37
CA MET A 1 -7.99 34.45 -38.24
C MET A 1 -8.50 33.04 -38.46
N ALA A 2 -7.86 32.06 -37.92
CA ALA A 2 -8.30 30.66 -37.96
C ALA A 2 -8.52 30.23 -36.53
N SER A 3 -9.79 29.96 -36.17
CA SER A 3 -10.20 29.50 -34.87
C SER A 3 -9.89 28.02 -34.72
N PHE A 4 -8.99 27.67 -33.81
CA PHE A 4 -8.78 26.30 -33.41
C PHE A 4 -9.85 25.93 -32.36
N GLY A 5 -10.75 25.02 -32.74
CA GLY A 5 -11.73 24.42 -31.85
C GLY A 5 -11.03 23.49 -30.83
N VAL A 6 -11.32 23.70 -29.59
CA VAL A 6 -10.90 22.80 -28.47
C VAL A 6 -11.76 21.52 -28.58
N PRO A 7 -11.16 20.31 -28.62
CA PRO A 7 -11.95 19.08 -28.56
C PRO A 7 -12.53 18.91 -27.15
N SER A 8 -13.84 18.71 -27.07
CA SER A 8 -14.55 18.38 -25.85
C SER A 8 -14.03 17.04 -25.30
N THR A 9 -13.52 17.04 -24.07
CA THR A 9 -13.18 15.84 -23.31
C THR A 9 -14.47 15.08 -23.00
N SER A 10 -14.70 13.97 -23.73
CA SER A 10 -15.73 13.00 -23.36
C SER A 10 -15.31 12.35 -22.04
N ALA A 11 -16.07 12.59 -20.99
CA ALA A 11 -15.96 11.85 -19.74
C ALA A 11 -16.18 10.36 -20.05
N THR A 12 -15.14 9.56 -19.89
CA THR A 12 -15.23 8.10 -20.00
C THR A 12 -16.06 7.62 -18.80
N THR A 13 -17.31 7.28 -19.06
CA THR A 13 -18.20 6.65 -18.10
C THR A 13 -17.65 5.26 -17.84
N ILE A 14 -17.12 5.03 -16.63
CA ILE A 14 -16.72 3.69 -16.19
C ILE A 14 -18.00 2.85 -16.11
N GLU A 15 -18.14 1.87 -17.03
CA GLU A 15 -19.25 0.93 -16.98
C GLU A 15 -19.28 0.23 -15.61
N PRO A 16 -20.44 0.13 -14.95
CA PRO A 16 -20.55 -0.61 -13.71
C PRO A 16 -20.25 -2.09 -13.96
N GLN A 17 -19.33 -2.65 -13.18
CA GLN A 17 -19.05 -4.07 -13.20
C GLN A 17 -20.34 -4.89 -13.17
N ARG A 18 -20.46 -5.91 -14.06
CA ARG A 18 -21.61 -6.79 -14.12
C ARG A 18 -21.94 -7.34 -12.73
N PRO A 19 -23.19 -7.31 -12.30
CA PRO A 19 -23.59 -7.91 -11.05
C PRO A 19 -23.30 -9.43 -11.11
N LEU A 20 -22.62 -9.93 -10.09
CA LEU A 20 -22.49 -11.37 -9.84
C LEU A 20 -23.88 -12.00 -9.77
N ALA A 21 -23.99 -13.25 -10.23
CA ALA A 21 -25.22 -14.02 -10.22
C ALA A 21 -25.92 -13.94 -8.85
N PRO A 22 -27.26 -13.85 -8.81
CA PRO A 22 -27.98 -13.71 -7.56
C PRO A 22 -27.68 -14.88 -6.62
N ALA A 23 -27.27 -14.54 -5.38
CA ALA A 23 -27.12 -15.50 -4.32
C ALA A 23 -28.43 -16.29 -4.14
N THR A 24 -28.32 -17.61 -3.92
CA THR A 24 -29.46 -18.48 -3.62
C THR A 24 -30.30 -17.85 -2.52
N PRO A 25 -31.64 -17.87 -2.65
CA PRO A 25 -32.50 -17.21 -1.66
C PRO A 25 -32.32 -17.87 -0.29
N ASP A 26 -31.96 -17.04 0.69
CA ASP A 26 -31.81 -17.40 2.11
C ASP A 26 -33.18 -17.89 2.62
N THR A 27 -33.32 -19.17 2.86
CA THR A 27 -34.58 -19.78 3.31
C THR A 27 -34.91 -19.27 4.72
N GLY A 28 -36.20 -19.10 5.04
CA GLY A 28 -36.62 -18.64 6.37
C GLY A 28 -36.08 -19.48 7.54
N ARG A 29 -35.72 -20.71 7.26
CA ARG A 29 -35.09 -21.64 8.20
C ARG A 29 -33.66 -21.25 8.53
N ASP A 30 -32.88 -20.80 7.56
CA ASP A 30 -31.50 -20.29 7.77
C ASP A 30 -31.49 -19.02 8.60
N ARG A 31 -32.47 -18.15 8.39
CA ARG A 31 -32.65 -16.93 9.20
C ARG A 31 -33.00 -17.24 10.66
N ALA A 32 -33.83 -18.23 10.88
CA ALA A 32 -34.23 -18.65 12.23
C ALA A 32 -33.02 -19.30 12.97
N VAL A 33 -32.28 -20.17 12.31
CA VAL A 33 -31.08 -20.80 12.86
C VAL A 33 -29.99 -19.73 13.16
N LYS A 34 -29.74 -18.81 12.23
CA LYS A 34 -28.80 -17.69 12.44
C LYS A 34 -29.21 -16.83 13.63
N ARG A 35 -30.51 -16.46 13.75
CA ARG A 35 -31.00 -15.70 14.91
C ARG A 35 -30.86 -16.45 16.21
N TRP A 36 -31.13 -17.74 16.22
CA TRP A 36 -30.98 -18.58 17.40
C TRP A 36 -29.49 -18.71 17.83
N VAL A 37 -28.60 -19.01 16.88
CA VAL A 37 -27.15 -19.11 17.13
C VAL A 37 -26.58 -17.78 17.63
N VAL A 38 -26.95 -16.65 17.01
CA VAL A 38 -26.54 -15.31 17.46
C VAL A 38 -27.12 -14.96 18.83
N GLY A 39 -28.37 -15.35 19.09
CA GLY A 39 -29.02 -15.16 20.39
C GLY A 39 -28.37 -16.00 21.49
N CYS A 40 -28.02 -17.24 21.21
CA CYS A 40 -27.27 -18.11 22.12
C CYS A 40 -25.85 -17.62 22.35
N ALA A 41 -25.15 -17.19 21.30
CA ALA A 41 -23.80 -16.64 21.40
C ALA A 41 -23.76 -15.36 22.28
N ARG A 42 -24.76 -14.46 22.13
CA ARG A 42 -24.89 -13.28 23.01
C ARG A 42 -25.11 -13.65 24.47
N LYS A 43 -25.99 -14.58 24.78
CA LYS A 43 -26.28 -15.04 26.15
C LYS A 43 -25.08 -15.80 26.76
N LEU A 44 -24.34 -16.57 25.95
CA LEU A 44 -23.14 -17.28 26.38
C LEU A 44 -21.97 -16.32 26.63
N HIS A 45 -21.87 -15.22 25.88
CA HIS A 45 -20.83 -14.21 26.06
C HIS A 45 -20.91 -13.54 27.45
N ASP A 46 -22.10 -13.45 28.05
CA ASP A 46 -22.30 -12.83 29.35
C ASP A 46 -22.00 -13.80 30.54
N LEU A 47 -21.66 -15.06 30.24
CA LEU A 47 -21.32 -16.06 31.27
C LEU A 47 -19.82 -16.04 31.57
N PRO A 48 -19.37 -15.72 32.79
CA PRO A 48 -17.94 -15.61 33.15
C PRO A 48 -17.11 -16.87 32.84
N LEU A 49 -17.69 -18.05 33.04
CA LEU A 49 -17.05 -19.35 32.75
C LEU A 49 -16.84 -19.55 31.24
N PHE A 50 -17.80 -19.16 30.41
CA PHE A 50 -17.71 -19.26 28.95
C PHE A 50 -16.61 -18.32 28.43
N PHE A 51 -16.57 -17.09 28.93
CA PHE A 51 -15.55 -16.11 28.54
C PHE A 51 -14.14 -16.62 28.92
N THR A 52 -13.96 -17.15 30.12
CA THR A 52 -12.67 -17.70 30.56
C THR A 52 -12.24 -18.89 29.70
N GLY A 53 -13.17 -19.77 29.35
CA GLY A 53 -12.94 -20.91 28.43
C GLY A 53 -12.55 -20.43 27.03
N MET A 54 -13.27 -19.46 26.49
CA MET A 54 -12.98 -18.86 25.19
C MET A 54 -11.58 -18.20 25.14
N VAL A 55 -11.20 -17.46 26.17
CA VAL A 55 -9.86 -16.83 26.24
C VAL A 55 -8.76 -17.91 26.29
N LYS A 56 -8.95 -19.00 27.04
CA LYS A 56 -7.98 -20.09 27.07
C LYS A 56 -7.88 -20.80 25.73
N ALA A 57 -9.01 -21.07 25.07
CA ALA A 57 -9.05 -21.67 23.73
C ALA A 57 -8.40 -20.76 22.68
N PHE A 58 -8.71 -19.47 22.70
CA PHE A 58 -8.08 -18.49 21.82
C PHE A 58 -6.55 -18.48 21.95
N ARG A 59 -6.03 -18.41 23.19
CA ARG A 59 -4.58 -18.43 23.45
C ARG A 59 -3.92 -19.75 23.00
N ALA A 60 -4.61 -20.88 23.15
CA ALA A 60 -4.10 -22.18 22.70
C ALA A 60 -4.02 -22.24 21.18
N LEU A 61 -5.08 -21.80 20.47
CA LEU A 61 -5.11 -21.75 19.02
C LEU A 61 -4.10 -20.75 18.45
N GLN A 62 -3.92 -19.60 19.10
CA GLN A 62 -2.95 -18.58 18.69
C GLN A 62 -1.51 -19.13 18.70
N ARG A 63 -1.14 -20.01 19.65
CA ARG A 63 0.16 -20.70 19.66
C ARG A 63 0.35 -21.63 18.45
N LEU A 64 -0.74 -22.06 17.82
CA LEU A 64 -0.74 -22.86 16.58
C LEU A 64 -0.86 -21.98 15.34
N GLY A 65 -0.76 -20.64 15.45
CA GLY A 65 -0.92 -19.69 14.34
C GLY A 65 -2.36 -19.49 13.89
N ILE A 66 -3.36 -19.86 14.71
CA ILE A 66 -4.79 -19.77 14.36
C ILE A 66 -5.48 -18.77 15.28
N ASN A 67 -6.12 -17.75 14.71
CA ASN A 67 -6.99 -16.82 15.40
C ASN A 67 -8.46 -17.17 15.13
N LEU A 68 -9.21 -17.51 16.16
CA LEU A 68 -10.66 -17.76 16.09
C LEU A 68 -11.39 -16.67 16.89
N THR A 69 -12.13 -15.82 16.20
CA THR A 69 -12.88 -14.73 16.80
C THR A 69 -14.37 -14.83 16.45
N PRO A 70 -15.28 -14.42 17.35
CA PRO A 70 -16.70 -14.32 17.01
C PRO A 70 -16.95 -13.37 15.85
N ASN A 71 -17.91 -13.67 14.98
CA ASN A 71 -18.41 -12.69 14.00
C ASN A 71 -19.33 -11.69 14.72
N HIS A 72 -18.73 -10.61 15.23
CA HIS A 72 -19.41 -9.58 16.01
C HIS A 72 -18.74 -8.23 15.77
N PHE A 73 -19.50 -7.14 15.83
CA PHE A 73 -19.03 -5.79 15.50
C PHE A 73 -17.91 -5.23 16.41
N TYR A 74 -17.62 -5.85 17.55
CA TYR A 74 -16.46 -5.50 18.40
C TYR A 74 -15.13 -6.09 17.88
N TRP A 75 -15.19 -7.00 16.90
CA TRP A 75 -13.99 -7.64 16.38
C TRP A 75 -13.55 -6.98 15.07
N PRO A 76 -12.26 -6.90 14.80
CA PRO A 76 -11.74 -6.18 13.64
C PRO A 76 -12.03 -6.87 12.30
N VAL A 77 -12.41 -8.16 12.32
CA VAL A 77 -12.75 -8.91 11.11
C VAL A 77 -14.17 -8.58 10.69
N PRO A 78 -14.40 -8.04 9.47
CA PRO A 78 -15.72 -7.66 9.01
C PRO A 78 -16.61 -8.86 8.69
N ASP A 79 -17.93 -8.70 8.80
CA ASP A 79 -18.89 -9.67 8.27
C ASP A 79 -18.94 -9.59 6.74
N LEU A 80 -18.35 -10.58 6.07
CA LEU A 80 -18.23 -10.62 4.61
C LEU A 80 -19.59 -10.58 3.91
N ALA A 81 -20.59 -11.29 4.44
CA ALA A 81 -21.93 -11.31 3.84
C ALA A 81 -22.64 -9.95 3.87
N GLN A 82 -22.34 -9.12 4.87
CA GLN A 82 -22.80 -7.73 4.91
C GLN A 82 -21.97 -6.84 3.99
N LEU A 83 -20.65 -7.07 3.96
CA LEU A 83 -19.72 -6.29 3.17
C LEU A 83 -19.96 -6.46 1.66
N GLU A 84 -20.27 -7.67 1.20
CA GLU A 84 -20.64 -7.97 -0.20
C GLU A 84 -21.80 -7.13 -0.73
N LYS A 85 -22.74 -6.75 0.13
CA LYS A 85 -23.93 -5.96 -0.22
C LYS A 85 -23.65 -4.46 -0.25
N ARG A 86 -22.52 -4.00 0.28
CA ARG A 86 -22.16 -2.57 0.30
C ARG A 86 -21.55 -2.14 -1.03
N ARG A 87 -21.75 -0.86 -1.38
CA ARG A 87 -21.03 -0.23 -2.47
C ARG A 87 -19.59 0.02 -2.04
N TRP A 88 -18.67 -0.22 -2.94
CA TRP A 88 -17.28 0.17 -2.77
C TRP A 88 -17.09 1.62 -3.22
N PRO A 89 -16.84 2.57 -2.30
CA PRO A 89 -16.77 3.97 -2.66
C PRO A 89 -15.44 4.33 -3.34
N ILE A 90 -15.52 5.30 -4.25
CA ILE A 90 -14.37 6.08 -4.70
C ILE A 90 -14.58 7.47 -4.14
N TYR A 91 -13.63 7.95 -3.35
CA TYR A 91 -13.69 9.26 -2.74
C TYR A 91 -13.26 10.32 -3.76
N SER A 92 -14.04 11.38 -3.94
CA SER A 92 -13.75 12.43 -4.93
C SER A 92 -12.53 13.29 -4.55
N THR A 93 -12.31 13.48 -3.26
CA THR A 93 -11.22 14.29 -2.72
C THR A 93 -10.74 13.74 -1.39
N LEU A 94 -9.49 14.05 -1.04
CA LEU A 94 -9.02 13.96 0.35
C LEU A 94 -9.31 15.32 1.00
N PRO A 95 -10.27 15.42 1.96
CA PRO A 95 -10.62 16.69 2.57
C PRO A 95 -9.39 17.34 3.20
N HIS A 96 -9.23 18.65 2.95
CA HIS A 96 -8.13 19.46 3.51
C HIS A 96 -6.69 18.93 3.23
N SER A 97 -6.51 17.96 2.35
CA SER A 97 -5.18 17.55 1.90
C SER A 97 -4.73 18.42 0.72
N ARG A 98 -3.41 18.59 0.59
CA ARG A 98 -2.79 19.26 -0.57
C ARG A 98 -2.58 18.27 -1.73
N PHE A 99 -3.59 17.46 -2.03
CA PHE A 99 -3.54 16.45 -3.08
C PHE A 99 -3.88 17.06 -4.44
N GLU A 100 -2.89 17.73 -5.05
CA GLU A 100 -3.06 18.48 -6.30
C GLU A 100 -2.72 17.62 -7.52
N THR A 101 -3.71 17.32 -8.35
CA THR A 101 -3.53 16.43 -9.52
C THR A 101 -2.52 16.99 -10.53
N ASN A 102 -2.56 18.30 -10.81
CA ASN A 102 -1.63 18.91 -11.77
C ASN A 102 -0.18 18.83 -11.30
N GLN A 103 0.10 19.04 -10.02
CA GLN A 103 1.45 18.90 -9.47
C GLN A 103 1.98 17.47 -9.62
N GLN A 104 1.12 16.46 -9.49
CA GLN A 104 1.50 15.07 -9.68
C GLN A 104 1.77 14.74 -11.15
N ILE A 105 0.99 15.32 -12.08
CA ILE A 105 1.25 15.21 -13.52
C ILE A 105 2.61 15.81 -13.86
N ASP A 106 2.89 17.04 -13.38
CA ASP A 106 4.15 17.73 -13.62
C ASP A 106 5.33 16.91 -13.05
N LEU A 107 5.18 16.39 -11.82
CA LEU A 107 6.17 15.51 -11.21
C LEU A 107 6.39 14.23 -12.03
N ALA A 108 5.32 13.58 -12.52
CA ALA A 108 5.45 12.38 -13.35
C ALA A 108 6.25 12.66 -14.63
N TRP A 109 5.98 13.76 -15.32
CA TRP A 109 6.71 14.17 -16.51
C TRP A 109 8.18 14.50 -16.18
N GLU A 110 8.44 15.22 -15.10
CA GLU A 110 9.81 15.50 -14.65
C GLU A 110 10.59 14.23 -14.37
N LEU A 111 10.03 13.34 -13.55
CA LEU A 111 10.66 12.09 -13.15
C LEU A 111 10.92 11.17 -14.35
N SER A 112 9.91 10.97 -15.20
CA SER A 112 10.03 10.08 -16.38
C SER A 112 11.02 10.62 -17.41
N SER A 113 11.04 11.94 -17.64
CA SER A 113 11.96 12.59 -18.59
C SER A 113 13.41 12.49 -18.14
N ASN A 114 13.66 12.65 -16.83
CA ASN A 114 15.01 12.67 -16.26
C ASN A 114 15.55 11.25 -15.99
N TYR A 115 14.71 10.31 -15.56
CA TYR A 115 15.16 9.03 -15.01
C TYR A 115 14.44 7.82 -15.62
N GLY A 116 13.34 7.99 -16.34
CA GLY A 116 12.53 6.88 -16.86
C GLY A 116 13.31 5.93 -17.76
N ARG A 117 14.32 6.43 -18.51
CA ARG A 117 15.19 5.60 -19.33
C ARG A 117 16.14 4.69 -18.52
N GLU A 118 16.34 4.98 -17.25
CA GLU A 118 17.15 4.17 -16.35
C GLU A 118 16.34 2.97 -15.80
N CYS A 119 15.01 3.03 -15.83
CA CYS A 119 14.09 1.99 -15.35
C CYS A 119 13.98 0.80 -16.33
N CYS A 120 15.11 0.30 -16.83
CA CYS A 120 15.17 -0.84 -17.75
C CYS A 120 15.26 -2.16 -16.97
N PHE A 121 14.26 -2.43 -16.13
CA PHE A 121 14.23 -3.66 -15.33
C PHE A 121 13.82 -4.88 -16.18
N PRO A 122 14.41 -6.07 -15.94
CA PRO A 122 14.00 -7.30 -16.61
C PRO A 122 12.57 -7.69 -16.26
N GLN A 123 11.91 -8.44 -17.14
CA GLN A 123 10.56 -8.94 -16.92
C GLN A 123 10.54 -10.11 -15.93
N ASP A 124 11.59 -10.93 -15.96
CA ASP A 124 11.70 -12.15 -15.16
C ASP A 124 12.94 -12.10 -14.25
N ALA A 125 12.95 -12.98 -13.25
CA ALA A 125 14.00 -13.06 -12.24
C ALA A 125 15.40 -13.26 -12.86
N GLN A 126 16.35 -12.41 -12.48
CA GLN A 126 17.76 -12.47 -12.88
C GLN A 126 18.66 -12.11 -11.69
N ASP A 127 19.53 -13.01 -11.29
CA ASP A 127 20.67 -12.78 -10.38
C ASP A 127 20.41 -11.90 -9.15
N GLY A 128 19.28 -12.08 -8.49
CA GLY A 128 18.94 -11.32 -7.27
C GLY A 128 18.55 -9.86 -7.50
N ARG A 129 18.57 -9.36 -8.75
CA ARG A 129 18.12 -7.99 -9.09
C ARG A 129 16.61 -7.86 -9.06
N TYR A 130 16.14 -6.61 -9.02
CA TYR A 130 14.71 -6.34 -9.22
C TYR A 130 14.29 -6.79 -10.63
N HIS A 131 13.07 -7.30 -10.74
CA HIS A 131 12.41 -7.65 -12.01
C HIS A 131 10.92 -7.37 -11.90
N TYR A 132 10.27 -7.06 -13.03
CA TYR A 132 8.82 -7.04 -13.10
C TYR A 132 8.23 -8.46 -12.95
N ASN A 133 6.91 -8.59 -12.94
CA ASN A 133 6.20 -9.86 -12.77
C ASN A 133 6.58 -10.61 -11.49
N ASN A 134 7.00 -9.90 -10.45
CA ASN A 134 7.35 -10.47 -9.15
C ASN A 134 6.12 -10.77 -8.28
N GLY A 135 5.00 -10.05 -8.50
CA GLY A 135 3.73 -10.23 -7.79
C GLY A 135 3.63 -9.49 -6.46
N TYR A 136 4.54 -8.54 -6.19
CA TYR A 136 4.56 -7.76 -4.96
C TYR A 136 4.76 -6.26 -5.22
N PHE A 137 5.88 -5.87 -5.80
CA PHE A 137 6.22 -4.48 -6.09
C PHE A 137 6.41 -4.31 -7.59
N GLU A 138 5.36 -3.80 -8.28
CA GLU A 138 5.23 -3.86 -9.72
C GLU A 138 5.37 -2.47 -10.39
N ALA A 139 5.19 -2.43 -11.73
CA ALA A 139 4.98 -1.20 -12.46
C ALA A 139 3.70 -0.49 -11.91
N VAL A 140 3.71 0.68 -11.72
CA VAL A 140 4.36 1.96 -11.75
C VAL A 140 5.18 2.20 -10.46
N ASP A 141 4.87 1.46 -9.40
CA ASP A 141 5.41 1.70 -8.07
C ASP A 141 6.94 1.56 -8.05
N ALA A 142 7.46 0.57 -8.81
CA ALA A 142 8.90 0.38 -8.94
C ALA A 142 9.59 1.54 -9.67
N GLU A 143 9.00 2.03 -10.79
CA GLU A 143 9.59 3.14 -11.53
C GLU A 143 9.53 4.43 -10.72
N ILE A 144 8.40 4.70 -10.05
CA ILE A 144 8.27 5.88 -9.18
C ILE A 144 9.27 5.82 -8.03
N ALA A 145 9.42 4.68 -7.35
CA ALA A 145 10.38 4.55 -6.26
C ALA A 145 11.81 4.80 -6.74
N TYR A 146 12.19 4.19 -7.88
CA TYR A 146 13.48 4.45 -8.50
C TYR A 146 13.69 5.94 -8.80
N CYS A 147 12.74 6.55 -9.50
CA CYS A 147 12.83 7.95 -9.91
C CYS A 147 12.85 8.91 -8.71
N MET A 148 12.09 8.66 -7.66
CA MET A 148 12.09 9.46 -6.43
C MET A 148 13.47 9.42 -5.74
N VAL A 149 14.08 8.25 -5.62
CA VAL A 149 15.44 8.13 -5.07
C VAL A 149 16.47 8.85 -5.95
N ARG A 150 16.31 8.78 -7.28
CA ARG A 150 17.18 9.54 -8.22
C ARG A 150 16.99 11.05 -8.12
N HIS A 151 15.76 11.50 -7.87
CA HIS A 151 15.38 12.91 -7.79
C HIS A 151 15.85 13.54 -6.47
N PHE A 152 15.50 12.93 -5.34
CA PHE A 152 15.83 13.47 -4.00
C PHE A 152 17.28 13.23 -3.60
N LYS A 153 17.96 12.24 -4.18
CA LYS A 153 19.36 11.86 -3.86
C LYS A 153 19.59 11.75 -2.36
N PRO A 154 18.82 10.91 -1.66
CA PRO A 154 18.87 10.80 -0.21
C PRO A 154 20.25 10.38 0.26
N ALA A 155 20.74 10.94 1.36
CA ALA A 155 21.90 10.44 2.07
C ALA A 155 21.56 9.17 2.87
N ARG A 156 20.28 9.01 3.25
CA ARG A 156 19.77 7.84 3.96
C ARG A 156 18.38 7.46 3.47
N ILE A 157 18.17 6.15 3.39
CA ILE A 157 16.84 5.55 3.28
C ILE A 157 16.68 4.62 4.47
N LEU A 158 15.66 4.84 5.31
CA LEU A 158 15.17 3.86 6.26
C LEU A 158 13.97 3.17 5.64
N GLU A 159 14.08 1.87 5.40
CA GLU A 159 13.01 1.04 4.87
C GLU A 159 12.44 0.15 5.98
N VAL A 160 11.12 0.13 6.12
CA VAL A 160 10.39 -0.79 6.98
C VAL A 160 9.70 -1.81 6.09
N GLY A 161 10.07 -3.08 6.24
CA GLY A 161 9.79 -4.16 5.28
C GLY A 161 10.93 -4.36 4.31
N THR A 162 11.24 -5.61 3.99
CA THR A 162 12.34 -6.00 3.09
C THR A 162 11.80 -6.83 1.93
N GLY A 163 12.16 -6.45 0.70
CA GLY A 163 11.65 -7.21 -0.44
C GLY A 163 12.13 -6.74 -1.81
N TYR A 164 11.21 -6.71 -2.75
CA TYR A 164 11.50 -6.21 -4.11
C TYR A 164 11.72 -4.70 -4.12
N SER A 165 11.08 -3.95 -3.25
CA SER A 165 11.32 -2.51 -3.03
C SER A 165 12.77 -2.24 -2.68
N THR A 166 13.37 -2.99 -1.75
CA THR A 166 14.78 -2.88 -1.36
C THR A 166 15.72 -2.95 -2.56
N ARG A 167 15.43 -3.84 -3.52
CA ARG A 167 16.24 -4.00 -4.75
C ARG A 167 16.15 -2.79 -5.67
N VAL A 168 14.97 -2.17 -5.78
CA VAL A 168 14.76 -0.95 -6.55
C VAL A 168 15.48 0.23 -5.91
N LEU A 169 15.31 0.40 -4.60
CA LEU A 169 15.97 1.46 -3.82
C LEU A 169 17.49 1.33 -3.91
N ALA A 170 18.01 0.11 -3.76
CA ALA A 170 19.44 -0.20 -3.89
C ALA A 170 19.97 0.17 -5.28
N ALA A 171 19.30 -0.23 -6.35
CA ALA A 171 19.69 0.07 -7.72
C ALA A 171 19.72 1.58 -8.00
N ALA A 172 18.73 2.34 -7.49
CA ALA A 172 18.69 3.78 -7.63
C ALA A 172 19.82 4.49 -6.87
N LEU A 173 20.11 4.05 -5.64
CA LEU A 173 21.23 4.56 -4.86
C LEU A 173 22.60 4.24 -5.51
N GLU A 174 22.76 3.03 -6.05
CA GLU A 174 23.95 2.65 -6.79
C GLU A 174 24.19 3.59 -7.99
N LYS A 175 23.11 3.92 -8.70
CA LYS A 175 23.17 4.87 -9.81
C LYS A 175 23.48 6.30 -9.35
N ASN A 176 23.04 6.73 -8.17
CA ASN A 176 23.40 8.00 -7.59
C ASN A 176 24.90 8.06 -7.29
N ARG A 177 25.49 6.99 -6.76
CA ARG A 177 26.92 6.89 -6.41
C ARG A 177 27.85 7.03 -7.60
N GLU A 178 27.43 6.65 -8.81
CA GLU A 178 28.23 6.84 -10.03
C GLU A 178 28.54 8.33 -10.30
N ARG A 179 27.67 9.23 -9.86
CA ARG A 179 27.78 10.70 -10.11
C ARG A 179 28.20 11.49 -8.89
N ASP A 180 27.87 10.97 -7.70
CA ASP A 180 28.17 11.60 -6.42
C ASP A 180 28.72 10.53 -5.45
N PRO A 181 30.01 10.59 -5.07
CA PRO A 181 30.63 9.61 -4.20
C PRO A 181 30.14 9.66 -2.74
N LEU A 182 29.16 10.51 -2.39
CA LEU A 182 28.53 10.50 -1.09
C LEU A 182 27.97 9.10 -0.84
N GLN A 183 28.39 8.49 0.25
CA GLN A 183 27.98 7.14 0.64
C GLN A 183 26.57 7.16 1.19
N ALA A 184 25.56 7.15 0.30
CA ALA A 184 24.18 6.95 0.70
C ALA A 184 24.01 5.60 1.41
N LYS A 185 23.22 5.56 2.49
CA LYS A 185 22.93 4.35 3.28
C LYS A 185 21.51 3.90 3.04
N LEU A 186 21.33 2.60 2.81
CA LEU A 186 20.03 1.93 2.86
C LEU A 186 20.01 1.02 4.09
N ILE A 187 19.12 1.31 5.03
CA ILE A 187 18.91 0.54 6.25
C ILE A 187 17.51 -0.05 6.16
N SER A 188 17.40 -1.37 6.16
CA SER A 188 16.14 -2.09 6.06
C SER A 188 15.82 -2.77 7.40
N ILE A 189 14.61 -2.53 7.91
CA ILE A 189 14.11 -3.05 9.19
C ILE A 189 13.05 -4.09 8.88
N ASP A 190 13.34 -5.37 9.16
CA ASP A 190 12.42 -6.47 8.91
C ASP A 190 12.70 -7.62 9.89
N PRO A 191 11.69 -8.22 10.54
CA PRO A 191 11.92 -9.37 11.41
C PRO A 191 12.35 -10.64 10.66
N PHE A 192 12.22 -10.68 9.32
CA PHE A 192 12.53 -11.82 8.46
C PHE A 192 13.48 -11.44 7.31
N PRO A 193 14.70 -10.96 7.60
CA PRO A 193 15.61 -10.38 6.61
C PRO A 193 16.16 -11.39 5.58
N GLU A 194 16.06 -12.68 5.84
CA GLU A 194 16.50 -13.74 4.92
C GLU A 194 15.79 -13.76 3.57
N ARG A 195 14.66 -13.03 3.45
CA ARG A 195 13.96 -12.85 2.17
C ARG A 195 14.74 -12.00 1.16
N PHE A 196 15.76 -11.30 1.63
CA PHE A 196 16.62 -10.45 0.82
C PHE A 196 18.09 -10.88 0.94
N SER A 197 18.62 -11.55 -0.08
CA SER A 197 20.05 -11.76 -0.25
C SER A 197 20.66 -10.52 -0.93
N GLY A 198 21.01 -9.52 -0.15
CA GLY A 198 21.47 -8.22 -0.67
C GLY A 198 22.96 -8.16 -0.97
N ASN A 199 23.38 -7.07 -1.62
CA ASN A 199 24.74 -6.80 -2.13
C ASN A 199 25.76 -6.43 -1.04
N GLY A 200 25.55 -6.78 0.21
CA GLY A 200 26.50 -6.54 1.31
C GLY A 200 26.62 -5.09 1.81
N TRP A 201 25.99 -4.11 1.15
CA TRP A 201 26.00 -2.70 1.57
C TRP A 201 24.63 -2.20 2.08
N VAL A 202 23.60 -3.03 1.99
CA VAL A 202 22.30 -2.78 2.66
C VAL A 202 22.45 -3.24 4.11
N GLU A 203 22.33 -2.30 5.03
CA GLU A 203 22.33 -2.60 6.45
C GLU A 203 20.97 -3.20 6.83
N GLN A 204 20.95 -4.40 7.41
CA GLN A 204 19.72 -5.05 7.84
C GLN A 204 19.58 -5.04 9.35
N ILE A 205 18.43 -4.60 9.85
CA ILE A 205 18.04 -4.68 11.25
C ILE A 205 16.99 -5.79 11.39
N PRO A 206 17.36 -6.99 11.87
CA PRO A 206 16.45 -8.15 11.96
C PRO A 206 15.52 -8.03 13.18
N LYS A 207 14.67 -7.02 13.19
CA LYS A 207 13.72 -6.72 14.26
C LYS A 207 12.39 -6.25 13.68
N ALA A 208 11.31 -6.49 14.43
CA ALA A 208 10.08 -5.76 14.17
C ALA A 208 10.30 -4.27 14.45
N VAL A 209 9.69 -3.38 13.67
CA VAL A 209 9.88 -1.93 13.83
C VAL A 209 9.42 -1.44 15.20
N GLN A 210 8.52 -2.16 15.88
CA GLN A 210 8.08 -1.89 17.24
C GLN A 210 9.21 -2.05 18.28
N ASP A 211 10.20 -2.90 17.96
CA ASP A 211 11.32 -3.25 18.85
C ASP A 211 12.61 -2.48 18.51
N VAL A 212 12.54 -1.56 17.56
CA VAL A 212 13.64 -0.67 17.18
C VAL A 212 13.58 0.60 18.01
N ASP A 213 14.74 1.10 18.45
CA ASP A 213 14.80 2.36 19.16
C ASP A 213 14.29 3.51 18.32
N ILE A 214 13.40 4.32 18.88
CA ILE A 214 12.72 5.39 18.15
C ILE A 214 13.69 6.46 17.65
N GLU A 215 14.82 6.63 18.34
CA GLU A 215 15.90 7.57 18.03
C GLU A 215 16.57 7.24 16.69
N LEU A 216 16.48 6.02 16.20
CA LEU A 216 16.98 5.65 14.87
C LEU A 216 16.37 6.54 13.77
N PHE A 217 15.10 6.88 13.89
CA PHE A 217 14.39 7.71 12.90
C PHE A 217 14.80 9.20 12.96
N ASP A 218 15.39 9.67 14.07
CA ASP A 218 15.86 11.04 14.23
C ASP A 218 17.10 11.33 13.35
N CYS A 219 17.76 10.30 12.81
CA CYS A 219 18.89 10.48 11.88
C CYS A 219 18.46 11.01 10.51
N LEU A 220 17.19 10.89 10.13
CA LEU A 220 16.67 11.37 8.85
C LEU A 220 16.70 12.91 8.79
N GLN A 221 17.20 13.43 7.67
CA GLN A 221 17.31 14.85 7.38
C GLN A 221 16.50 15.20 6.13
N SER A 222 16.40 16.50 5.82
CA SER A 222 15.76 16.95 4.58
C SER A 222 16.33 16.23 3.36
N GLY A 223 15.44 15.70 2.51
CA GLY A 223 15.80 14.91 1.34
C GLY A 223 16.01 13.41 1.61
N ASP A 224 16.20 13.00 2.88
CA ASP A 224 16.22 11.57 3.23
C ASP A 224 14.83 10.94 3.08
N ILE A 225 14.78 9.62 2.95
CA ILE A 225 13.55 8.87 2.69
C ILE A 225 13.25 7.91 3.85
N LEU A 226 12.03 7.96 4.36
CA LEU A 226 11.39 6.89 5.14
C LEU A 226 10.48 6.10 4.21
N PHE A 227 10.81 4.83 3.95
CA PHE A 227 10.05 3.95 3.08
C PHE A 227 9.30 2.93 3.93
N ILE A 228 7.97 2.91 3.85
CA ILE A 228 7.09 2.07 4.66
C ILE A 228 6.36 1.09 3.75
N ASP A 229 6.61 -0.20 3.97
CA ASP A 229 5.88 -1.32 3.38
C ASP A 229 5.71 -2.38 4.47
N SER A 230 4.73 -2.19 5.34
CA SER A 230 4.60 -2.88 6.62
C SER A 230 3.41 -3.86 6.62
N SER A 231 2.75 -4.09 7.76
CA SER A 231 1.62 -5.04 7.84
C SER A 231 0.30 -4.49 7.29
N HIS A 232 0.18 -3.20 7.08
CA HIS A 232 -1.02 -2.46 6.64
C HIS A 232 -2.22 -2.55 7.61
N VAL A 233 -2.00 -3.00 8.85
CA VAL A 233 -3.06 -3.23 9.83
C VAL A 233 -2.93 -2.32 11.05
N VAL A 234 -3.95 -1.48 11.27
CA VAL A 234 -4.08 -0.69 12.49
C VAL A 234 -4.63 -1.58 13.60
N ALA A 235 -3.75 -2.02 14.48
CA ALA A 235 -4.10 -2.86 15.63
C ALA A 235 -3.28 -2.46 16.86
N VAL A 236 -3.71 -2.90 18.05
CA VAL A 236 -2.98 -2.65 19.30
C VAL A 236 -1.57 -3.22 19.18
N GLY A 237 -0.55 -2.37 19.35
CA GLY A 237 0.86 -2.76 19.27
C GLY A 237 1.39 -3.05 17.85
N SER A 238 0.63 -2.68 16.78
CA SER A 238 1.09 -2.88 15.41
C SER A 238 2.18 -1.89 15.00
N ASP A 239 2.93 -2.28 13.97
CA ASP A 239 3.89 -1.46 13.25
C ASP A 239 3.26 -0.16 12.72
N VAL A 240 2.07 -0.24 12.11
CA VAL A 240 1.35 0.92 11.60
C VAL A 240 1.08 1.95 12.71
N VAL A 241 0.60 1.50 13.88
CA VAL A 241 0.38 2.39 15.04
C VAL A 241 1.68 3.04 15.49
N ARG A 242 2.77 2.27 15.57
CA ARG A 242 4.10 2.79 15.90
C ARG A 242 4.56 3.85 14.92
N LEU A 243 4.47 3.56 13.63
CA LEU A 243 4.92 4.44 12.56
C LEU A 243 4.13 5.76 12.53
N TYR A 244 2.81 5.69 12.53
CA TYR A 244 1.97 6.87 12.37
C TYR A 244 1.91 7.76 13.61
N LEU A 245 1.90 7.16 14.81
CA LEU A 245 1.71 7.92 16.04
C LEU A 245 3.02 8.30 16.74
N GLN A 246 4.12 7.63 16.42
CA GLN A 246 5.38 7.90 17.11
C GLN A 246 6.50 8.31 16.16
N VAL A 247 6.62 7.71 14.97
CA VAL A 247 7.69 8.01 14.02
C VAL A 247 7.37 9.25 13.17
N LEU A 248 6.24 9.26 12.43
CA LEU A 248 5.90 10.36 11.54
C LEU A 248 5.89 11.74 12.22
N PRO A 249 5.37 11.91 13.46
CA PRO A 249 5.39 13.21 14.13
C PRO A 249 6.80 13.73 14.48
N ARG A 250 7.80 12.85 14.54
CA ARG A 250 9.20 13.20 14.89
C ARG A 250 10.03 13.57 13.68
N LEU A 251 9.57 13.28 12.47
CA LEU A 251 10.33 13.55 11.26
C LEU A 251 10.61 15.05 11.10
N LYS A 252 11.81 15.35 10.66
CA LYS A 252 12.25 16.74 10.38
C LYS A 252 11.65 17.24 9.07
N PRO A 253 11.46 18.56 8.93
CA PRO A 253 11.06 19.15 7.67
C PRO A 253 11.96 18.72 6.51
N GLY A 254 11.34 18.44 5.35
CA GLY A 254 12.02 17.97 4.14
C GLY A 254 12.21 16.47 4.04
N VAL A 255 11.95 15.68 5.10
CA VAL A 255 11.97 14.22 5.01
C VAL A 255 10.83 13.74 4.11
N VAL A 256 11.17 12.89 3.15
CA VAL A 256 10.22 12.26 2.21
C VAL A 256 9.76 10.93 2.79
N VAL A 257 8.46 10.66 2.69
CA VAL A 257 7.85 9.43 3.21
C VAL A 257 7.14 8.71 2.08
N HIS A 258 7.44 7.43 1.90
CA HIS A 258 6.69 6.50 1.08
C HIS A 258 5.84 5.59 1.97
N ILE A 259 4.63 5.28 1.51
CA ILE A 259 3.76 4.25 2.11
C ILE A 259 3.20 3.40 0.97
N HIS A 260 3.41 2.09 1.05
CA HIS A 260 2.90 1.16 0.06
C HIS A 260 1.47 0.70 0.38
N ASP A 261 0.81 0.10 -0.61
CA ASP A 261 -0.56 -0.44 -0.54
C ASP A 261 -1.63 0.57 -0.09
N ILE A 262 -1.49 1.81 -0.60
CA ILE A 262 -2.45 2.91 -0.43
C ILE A 262 -3.22 3.13 -1.73
N PHE A 263 -4.51 2.82 -1.70
CA PHE A 263 -5.41 2.91 -2.86
C PHE A 263 -6.23 4.20 -2.91
N LEU A 264 -5.94 5.19 -2.05
CA LEU A 264 -6.63 6.48 -2.07
C LEU A 264 -6.57 7.12 -3.48
N PRO A 265 -7.66 7.72 -3.97
CA PRO A 265 -8.94 8.04 -3.28
C PRO A 265 -9.99 6.91 -3.30
N SER A 266 -9.64 5.71 -3.70
CA SER A 266 -10.51 4.54 -3.62
C SER A 266 -10.45 3.88 -2.25
N ASP A 267 -11.43 3.03 -1.96
CA ASP A 267 -11.33 2.05 -0.89
C ASP A 267 -10.36 0.92 -1.30
N TYR A 268 -10.01 0.01 -0.39
CA TYR A 268 -9.23 -1.16 -0.73
C TYR A 268 -9.91 -1.97 -1.84
N PRO A 269 -9.13 -2.58 -2.76
CA PRO A 269 -9.70 -3.36 -3.85
C PRO A 269 -10.66 -4.44 -3.36
N ARG A 270 -11.90 -4.44 -3.89
CA ARG A 270 -12.96 -5.35 -3.46
C ARG A 270 -12.53 -6.82 -3.48
N ASP A 271 -11.80 -7.24 -4.51
CA ASP A 271 -11.26 -8.60 -4.64
C ASP A 271 -10.26 -8.93 -3.52
N ALA A 272 -9.39 -7.99 -3.16
CA ALA A 272 -8.43 -8.15 -2.08
C ALA A 272 -9.13 -8.38 -0.73
N VAL A 273 -10.20 -7.63 -0.45
CA VAL A 273 -10.95 -7.75 0.80
C VAL A 273 -11.81 -9.01 0.84
N LEU A 274 -12.61 -9.28 -0.20
CA LEU A 274 -13.61 -10.36 -0.17
C LEU A 274 -13.04 -11.74 -0.47
N ASN A 275 -12.07 -11.83 -1.40
CA ASN A 275 -11.55 -13.11 -1.89
C ASN A 275 -10.18 -13.46 -1.31
N ARG A 276 -9.39 -12.46 -0.93
CA ARG A 276 -8.05 -12.66 -0.34
C ARG A 276 -8.02 -12.43 1.16
N LEU A 277 -9.10 -11.90 1.74
CA LEU A 277 -9.27 -11.62 3.17
C LEU A 277 -8.25 -10.62 3.71
N TRP A 278 -7.84 -9.64 2.89
CA TRP A 278 -6.95 -8.57 3.29
C TRP A 278 -7.75 -7.48 4.01
N PHE A 279 -7.83 -7.60 5.32
CA PHE A 279 -8.55 -6.66 6.18
C PHE A 279 -7.62 -5.52 6.63
N TRP A 280 -6.91 -4.95 5.67
CA TRP A 280 -6.02 -3.82 5.90
C TRP A 280 -6.80 -2.58 6.31
N SER A 281 -6.14 -1.68 7.02
CA SER A 281 -6.79 -0.50 7.59
C SER A 281 -5.88 0.74 7.60
N GLU A 282 -4.64 0.61 7.15
CA GLU A 282 -3.62 1.66 7.17
C GLU A 282 -4.06 2.93 6.42
N GLN A 283 -4.63 2.77 5.21
CA GLN A 283 -5.04 3.94 4.41
C GLN A 283 -6.14 4.79 5.08
N TYR A 284 -6.97 4.20 5.95
CA TYR A 284 -7.97 4.98 6.70
C TYR A 284 -7.29 5.86 7.77
N LEU A 285 -6.25 5.33 8.42
CA LEU A 285 -5.43 6.12 9.34
C LEU A 285 -4.65 7.20 8.58
N LEU A 286 -4.08 6.89 7.41
CA LEU A 286 -3.42 7.87 6.55
C LEU A 286 -4.38 8.97 6.12
N GLN A 287 -5.57 8.63 5.66
CA GLN A 287 -6.59 9.60 5.27
C GLN A 287 -6.97 10.51 6.44
N ALA A 288 -7.19 9.95 7.63
CA ALA A 288 -7.47 10.72 8.84
C ALA A 288 -6.29 11.62 9.22
N PHE A 289 -5.07 11.10 9.16
CA PHE A 289 -3.83 11.84 9.42
C PHE A 289 -3.67 13.05 8.50
N LEU A 290 -3.96 12.90 7.21
CA LEU A 290 -3.83 13.98 6.22
C LEU A 290 -4.99 14.97 6.23
N SER A 291 -6.18 14.59 6.70
CA SER A 291 -7.40 15.42 6.60
C SER A 291 -7.27 16.77 7.26
N PHE A 292 -6.53 16.87 8.36
CA PHE A 292 -6.37 18.11 9.13
C PHE A 292 -4.90 18.50 9.34
N ASN A 293 -3.97 17.69 8.86
CA ASN A 293 -2.55 17.87 9.04
C ASN A 293 -1.94 18.69 7.91
N ARG A 294 -1.41 19.88 8.26
CA ARG A 294 -0.73 20.77 7.31
C ARG A 294 0.80 20.60 7.31
N GLU A 295 1.31 19.74 8.16
CA GLU A 295 2.72 19.47 8.34
C GLU A 295 3.26 18.46 7.32
N PHE A 296 2.36 17.88 6.50
CA PHE A 296 2.71 17.00 5.40
C PHE A 296 2.01 17.45 4.12
N GLU A 297 2.74 17.43 3.01
CA GLU A 297 2.20 17.62 1.66
C GLU A 297 2.27 16.31 0.87
N VAL A 298 1.27 16.04 0.06
CA VAL A 298 1.22 14.87 -0.81
C VAL A 298 1.99 15.16 -2.08
N LEU A 299 2.99 14.35 -2.38
CA LEU A 299 3.79 14.45 -3.61
C LEU A 299 3.19 13.59 -4.73
N TRP A 300 2.75 12.37 -4.39
CA TRP A 300 2.31 11.39 -5.37
C TRP A 300 1.35 10.36 -4.76
N GLY A 301 0.36 9.91 -5.55
CA GLY A 301 -0.49 8.78 -5.24
C GLY A 301 -0.76 7.97 -6.51
N SER A 302 -0.11 6.81 -6.65
CA SER A 302 -0.19 5.96 -7.85
C SER A 302 -1.64 5.58 -8.21
N SER A 303 -2.44 5.19 -7.22
CA SER A 303 -3.85 4.85 -7.41
C SER A 303 -4.68 6.05 -7.89
N ALA A 304 -4.43 7.24 -7.33
CA ALA A 304 -5.12 8.45 -7.77
C ALA A 304 -4.78 8.82 -9.21
N MET A 305 -3.53 8.66 -9.60
CA MET A 305 -3.08 8.91 -10.97
C MET A 305 -3.69 7.89 -11.94
N GLN A 306 -3.77 6.61 -11.58
CA GLN A 306 -4.47 5.62 -12.40
C GLN A 306 -5.94 5.98 -12.63
N ILE A 307 -6.64 6.44 -11.59
CA ILE A 307 -8.07 6.74 -11.67
C ILE A 307 -8.34 8.04 -12.43
N ARG A 308 -7.50 9.08 -12.23
CA ARG A 308 -7.75 10.43 -12.74
C ARG A 308 -7.00 10.74 -14.03
N CYS A 309 -5.80 10.21 -14.19
CA CYS A 309 -4.87 10.55 -15.26
C CYS A 309 -4.20 9.29 -15.86
N PRO A 310 -4.98 8.27 -16.29
CA PRO A 310 -4.42 7.00 -16.78
C PRO A 310 -3.58 7.18 -18.04
N TRP A 311 -3.92 8.18 -18.87
CA TRP A 311 -3.18 8.46 -20.10
C TRP A 311 -1.78 9.02 -19.82
N GLU A 312 -1.68 9.99 -18.89
CA GLU A 312 -0.40 10.55 -18.46
C GLU A 312 0.46 9.48 -17.78
N LEU A 313 -0.17 8.66 -16.94
CA LEU A 313 0.49 7.57 -16.24
C LEU A 313 1.11 6.57 -17.24
N GLU A 314 0.36 6.14 -18.25
CA GLU A 314 0.84 5.21 -19.28
C GLU A 314 1.97 5.80 -20.13
N ARG A 315 1.92 7.11 -20.42
CA ARG A 315 2.97 7.77 -21.19
C ARG A 315 4.25 7.97 -20.41
N CYS A 316 4.15 8.28 -19.13
CA CYS A 316 5.32 8.43 -18.26
C CYS A 316 5.95 7.08 -17.92
N PHE A 317 5.13 6.03 -17.74
CA PHE A 317 5.54 4.71 -17.28
C PHE A 317 4.98 3.60 -18.20
N PRO A 318 5.53 3.44 -19.41
CA PRO A 318 4.97 2.56 -20.43
C PRO A 318 5.02 1.07 -20.08
N GLN A 319 5.81 0.66 -19.09
CA GLN A 319 5.79 -0.72 -18.58
C GLN A 319 4.46 -1.09 -17.91
N TRP A 320 3.70 -0.09 -17.47
CA TRP A 320 2.38 -0.28 -16.92
C TRP A 320 1.35 -0.81 -17.93
N ARG A 321 1.54 -0.50 -19.24
CA ARG A 321 0.65 -0.98 -20.32
C ARG A 321 0.55 -2.49 -20.28
N HIS A 322 -0.67 -3.01 -20.09
CA HIS A 322 -0.98 -4.43 -19.99
C HIS A 322 -0.18 -5.20 -18.93
N SER A 323 0.31 -4.53 -17.91
CA SER A 323 1.18 -5.13 -16.86
C SER A 323 0.51 -6.32 -16.17
N TYR A 324 -0.81 -6.23 -15.88
CA TYR A 324 -1.54 -7.32 -15.24
C TYR A 324 -1.69 -8.53 -16.17
N ARG A 325 -1.98 -8.33 -17.46
CA ARG A 325 -2.08 -9.44 -18.43
C ARG A 325 -0.77 -10.16 -18.66
N ARG A 326 0.34 -9.45 -18.64
CA ARG A 326 1.68 -10.04 -18.82
C ARG A 326 2.15 -10.85 -17.61
N MET A 327 1.61 -10.55 -16.45
CA MET A 327 1.99 -11.24 -15.23
C MET A 327 1.55 -12.70 -15.23
N PRO A 328 2.41 -13.65 -14.77
CA PRO A 328 2.03 -15.06 -14.59
C PRO A 328 0.81 -15.21 -13.68
N GLU A 329 -0.10 -16.12 -14.02
CA GLU A 329 -1.35 -16.34 -13.26
C GLU A 329 -1.08 -16.63 -11.77
N SER A 330 -0.03 -17.38 -11.47
CA SER A 330 0.41 -17.67 -10.09
C SER A 330 0.75 -16.43 -9.28
N LYS A 331 1.11 -15.33 -9.94
CA LYS A 331 1.45 -14.04 -9.32
C LYS A 331 0.26 -13.08 -9.25
N ARG A 332 -0.68 -13.14 -10.21
CA ARG A 332 -1.88 -12.27 -10.24
C ARG A 332 -2.71 -12.35 -8.96
N ARG A 333 -2.67 -13.47 -8.24
CA ARG A 333 -3.36 -13.62 -6.96
C ARG A 333 -2.87 -12.68 -5.86
N PHE A 334 -1.67 -12.11 -6.00
CA PHE A 334 -1.09 -11.20 -5.00
C PHE A 334 -1.22 -9.73 -5.39
N ILE A 335 -1.57 -9.43 -6.65
CA ILE A 335 -1.66 -8.05 -7.15
C ILE A 335 -3.11 -7.76 -7.56
N PRO A 336 -3.72 -6.69 -7.05
CA PRO A 336 -5.04 -6.25 -7.51
C PRO A 336 -4.96 -5.59 -8.89
N THR A 337 -6.12 -5.55 -9.56
CA THR A 337 -6.34 -4.82 -10.80
C THR A 337 -7.65 -4.05 -10.73
N LEU A 338 -7.72 -2.89 -11.37
CA LEU A 338 -8.95 -2.11 -11.48
C LEU A 338 -9.74 -2.50 -12.75
N ASP A 339 -9.05 -2.83 -13.83
CA ASP A 339 -9.61 -2.99 -15.19
C ASP A 339 -9.31 -4.34 -15.85
N GLY A 340 -8.55 -5.21 -15.19
CA GLY A 340 -8.14 -6.52 -15.73
C GLY A 340 -6.97 -6.45 -16.71
N ASP A 341 -6.45 -5.28 -17.01
CA ASP A 341 -5.37 -5.03 -17.97
C ASP A 341 -4.08 -4.57 -17.27
N HIS A 342 -4.24 -3.65 -16.32
CA HIS A 342 -3.15 -3.02 -15.59
C HIS A 342 -3.13 -3.49 -14.14
N VAL A 343 -1.94 -3.62 -13.56
CA VAL A 343 -1.81 -3.71 -12.10
C VAL A 343 -2.38 -2.44 -11.48
N TRP A 344 -2.96 -2.55 -10.31
CA TRP A 344 -3.42 -1.39 -9.56
C TRP A 344 -2.27 -0.88 -8.69
N PRO A 345 -1.57 0.19 -9.12
CA PRO A 345 -0.42 0.69 -8.40
C PRO A 345 -0.87 1.40 -7.12
N SER A 346 -0.09 1.26 -6.06
CA SER A 346 -0.51 1.61 -4.71
C SER A 346 0.54 2.38 -3.89
N SER A 347 1.60 2.88 -4.53
CA SER A 347 2.57 3.76 -3.87
C SER A 347 1.99 5.12 -3.55
N PHE A 348 2.24 5.58 -2.32
CA PHE A 348 1.86 6.90 -1.86
C PHE A 348 3.09 7.64 -1.30
N TRP A 349 3.32 8.86 -1.76
CA TRP A 349 4.47 9.67 -1.36
C TRP A 349 4.03 11.01 -0.80
N MET A 350 4.62 11.39 0.31
CA MET A 350 4.40 12.68 0.96
C MET A 350 5.73 13.22 1.51
N ARG A 351 5.74 14.48 1.88
CA ARG A 351 6.92 15.14 2.46
C ARG A 351 6.52 15.91 3.71
N ARG A 352 7.35 15.86 4.73
CA ARG A 352 7.24 16.72 5.91
C ARG A 352 7.59 18.16 5.52
N VAL A 353 6.70 19.11 5.73
CA VAL A 353 6.91 20.54 5.43
C VAL A 353 7.34 21.32 6.66
#